data_278e8c8a1da9a92fd7aac87fddb62fbf
#
_entry.id   278e8c8a1da9a92fd7aac87fddb62fbf
#
_cell.length_a   1.000
_cell.length_b   1.000
_cell.length_c   1.000
_cell.angle_alpha   90.00
_cell.angle_beta   90.00
_cell.angle_gamma   90.00
#
_symmetry.space_group_name_H-M   'P 1'
#
loop_
_entity.id
_entity.type
_entity.pdbx_description
1 polymer ?
#
loop_
_entity_poly.entity_id
_entity_poly.type
_entity_poly.pdbx_seq_one_letter_code
_entity_poly.pdbx_strand_id
1 'polypeptide(L)' 'MDAQTLTYSQTEFQPQVGRSVSIEQAAQLLGVSRRTVYYRIRDGRLRTIRTLGGSQRVLMDSVDEQRASH' A
#
# COMPACT_ATOMS: atom_id res chain seq x y z
N MET A 1 27.47 -1.34 10.67
CA MET A 1 26.82 -1.55 10.52
C MET A 1 26.18 -1.43 10.48
N ASP A 2 26.44 -1.29 10.35
CA ASP A 2 25.65 -1.34 10.10
C ASP A 2 24.73 -1.07 9.96
N ALA A 3 25.02 -0.63 10.00
CA ALA A 3 24.14 -0.53 9.74
C ALA A 3 23.44 -0.58 9.17
N GLN A 4 23.75 -0.48 8.94
CA GLN A 4 23.14 -0.75 8.34
C GLN A 4 22.56 -1.31 8.31
N THR A 5 23.22 -1.35 8.64
CA THR A 5 22.57 -2.10 8.51
C THR A 5 21.60 -2.05 8.83
N LEU A 6 21.79 -1.64 9.15
CA LEU A 6 20.80 -1.80 9.29
C LEU A 6 19.79 -1.45 8.99
N THR A 7 20.11 -1.13 8.80
CA THR A 7 19.13 -1.08 8.40
C THR A 7 18.45 -1.29 7.93
N TYR A 8 18.81 -1.50 7.72
CA TYR A 8 18.08 -2.02 7.13
C TYR A 8 17.36 -2.42 7.22
N SER A 9 17.81 -2.33 7.49
CA SER A 9 17.17 -2.94 7.48
C SER A 9 16.23 -2.77 7.55
N GLN A 10 16.41 -2.38 7.51
CA GLN A 10 15.58 -2.45 7.45
C GLN A 10 14.94 -2.33 6.87
N THR A 11 15.38 -2.31 6.43
CA THR A 11 14.83 -2.52 5.74
C THR A 11 14.74 -2.97 5.09
N GLU A 12 15.23 -3.09 4.88
CA GLU A 12 15.23 -3.73 4.23
C GLU A 12 14.71 -4.51 3.98
N PHE A 13 14.80 -4.74 4.13
CA PHE A 13 14.31 -5.62 3.89
C PHE A 13 13.03 -5.98 3.82
N GLN A 14 12.36 -5.91 3.85
CA GLN A 14 11.22 -6.35 3.49
C GLN A 14 10.66 -5.92 2.27
N PRO A 15 10.95 -6.15 1.53
CA PRO A 15 10.86 -5.72 0.19
C PRO A 15 9.64 -6.13 -0.54
N GLN A 16 9.17 -7.27 -0.32
CA GLN A 16 7.98 -7.69 -1.03
C GLN A 16 6.76 -6.94 -0.54
N VAL A 17 6.91 -6.27 0.55
CA VAL A 17 5.91 -5.33 0.97
C VAL A 17 5.84 -4.22 -0.05
N GLY A 18 7.00 -3.87 -0.58
CA GLY A 18 7.08 -2.94 -1.65
C GLY A 18 6.50 -1.59 -1.31
N ARG A 19 5.98 -0.94 -2.33
CA ARG A 19 5.47 0.39 -2.18
C ARG A 19 4.04 0.40 -1.71
N SER A 20 3.69 1.45 -1.00
CA SER A 20 2.33 1.68 -0.59
C SER A 20 1.97 3.14 -0.83
N VAL A 21 0.68 3.41 -0.88
CA VAL A 21 0.19 4.78 -1.08
C VAL A 21 -0.91 5.04 -0.06
N SER A 22 -1.21 6.31 0.13
CA SER A 22 -2.30 6.68 1.01
C SER A 22 -3.64 6.32 0.37
N ILE A 23 -4.69 6.33 1.18
CA ILE A 23 -6.05 6.11 0.67
C ILE A 23 -6.37 7.14 -0.41
N GLU A 24 -6.01 8.39 -0.19
CA GLU A 24 -6.29 9.45 -1.16
C GLU A 24 -5.53 9.22 -2.46
N GLN A 25 -4.28 8.83 -2.38
CA GLN A 25 -3.51 8.55 -3.58
C GLN A 25 -4.08 7.36 -4.33
N ALA A 26 -4.50 6.33 -3.61
CA ALA A 26 -5.13 5.18 -4.26
C ALA A 26 -6.39 5.61 -4.99
N ALA A 27 -7.20 6.46 -4.38
CA ALA A 27 -8.41 6.97 -5.01
C ALA A 27 -8.08 7.71 -6.31
N GLN A 28 -7.07 8.54 -6.27
CA GLN A 28 -6.66 9.29 -7.46
C GLN A 28 -6.16 8.36 -8.56
N LEU A 29 -5.34 7.39 -8.19
CA LEU A 29 -4.78 6.46 -9.16
C LEU A 29 -5.86 5.60 -9.81
N LEU A 30 -6.88 5.25 -9.05
CA LEU A 30 -7.97 4.41 -9.55
C LEU A 30 -9.10 5.24 -10.17
N GLY A 31 -9.08 6.55 -9.98
CA GLY A 31 -10.13 7.40 -10.51
C GLY A 31 -11.46 7.23 -9.81
N VAL A 32 -11.43 6.95 -8.52
CA VAL A 32 -12.65 6.71 -7.72
C VAL A 32 -12.60 7.56 -6.46
N SER A 33 -13.71 7.58 -5.74
CA SER A 33 -13.77 8.27 -4.46
C SER A 33 -13.06 7.47 -3.36
N ARG A 34 -12.73 8.15 -2.27
CA ARG A 34 -12.16 7.46 -1.12
C ARG A 34 -13.10 6.39 -0.58
N ARG A 35 -14.41 6.68 -0.60
CA ARG A 35 -15.40 5.72 -0.16
C ARG A 35 -15.29 4.41 -0.95
N THR A 36 -15.14 4.54 -2.27
CA THR A 36 -14.99 3.36 -3.12
C THR A 36 -13.73 2.60 -2.78
N VAL A 37 -12.64 3.31 -2.46
CA VAL A 37 -11.41 2.63 -2.04
C VAL A 37 -11.68 1.81 -0.78
N TYR A 38 -12.37 2.38 0.20
CA TYR A 38 -12.69 1.64 1.43
C TYR A 38 -13.54 0.41 1.14
N TYR A 39 -14.50 0.51 0.23
CA TYR A 39 -15.30 -0.64 -0.15
C TYR A 39 -14.45 -1.74 -0.77
N ARG A 40 -13.51 -1.36 -1.62
CA ARG A 40 -12.63 -2.34 -2.26
C ARG A 40 -11.67 -2.99 -1.27
N ILE A 41 -11.26 -2.24 -0.26
CA ILE A 41 -10.47 -2.81 0.83
C ILE A 41 -11.29 -3.86 1.57
N ARG A 42 -12.51 -3.51 1.90
CA ARG A 42 -13.41 -4.42 2.60
C ARG A 42 -13.65 -5.69 1.80
N ASP A 43 -13.79 -5.54 0.48
CA ASP A 43 -14.07 -6.68 -0.40
C ASP A 43 -12.83 -7.52 -0.69
N GLY A 44 -11.67 -7.10 -0.22
CA GLY A 44 -10.45 -7.84 -0.46
C GLY A 44 -9.80 -7.57 -1.81
N ARG A 45 -10.30 -6.59 -2.55
CA ARG A 45 -9.73 -6.24 -3.86
C ARG A 45 -8.49 -5.38 -3.74
N LEU A 46 -8.39 -4.62 -2.65
CA LEU A 46 -7.21 -3.82 -2.35
C LEU A 46 -6.67 -4.29 -1.03
N ARG A 47 -5.36 -4.46 -0.96
CA ARG A 47 -4.69 -4.91 0.25
C ARG A 47 -4.04 -3.73 0.93
N THR A 48 -4.02 -3.75 2.24
CA THR A 48 -3.48 -2.64 3.03
C THR A 48 -2.48 -3.16 4.04
N ILE A 49 -1.67 -2.22 4.51
CA ILE A 49 -0.79 -2.45 5.64
C ILE A 49 -1.01 -1.30 6.61
N ARG A 50 -0.62 -1.52 7.85
CA ARG A 50 -0.68 -0.49 8.87
C ARG A 50 0.73 -0.15 9.30
N THR A 51 1.06 1.12 9.25
CA THR A 51 2.40 1.57 9.66
C THR A 51 2.50 1.57 11.17
N LEU A 52 3.73 1.71 11.66
CA LEU A 52 3.96 1.79 13.10
C LEU A 52 3.22 2.96 13.74
N GLY A 53 3.01 4.02 13.01
CA GLY A 53 2.26 5.16 13.51
C GLY A 53 0.75 4.96 13.46
N GLY A 54 0.29 3.81 12.98
CA GLY A 54 -1.13 3.52 12.94
C GLY A 54 -1.84 3.96 11.67
N SER A 55 -1.10 4.47 10.69
CA SER A 55 -1.70 4.89 9.42
C SER A 55 -1.94 3.69 8.53
N GLN A 56 -3.09 3.68 7.88
CA GLN A 56 -3.41 2.64 6.92
C GLN A 56 -2.92 3.06 5.54
N ARG A 57 -2.23 2.16 4.87
CA ARG A 57 -1.72 2.43 3.53
C ARG A 57 -2.12 1.29 2.60
N VAL A 58 -2.29 1.61 1.33
CA VAL A 58 -2.72 0.63 0.33
C VAL A 58 -1.50 0.14 -0.43
N LEU A 59 -1.38 -1.17 -0.56
CA LEU A 59 -0.26 -1.76 -1.28
C LEU A 59 -0.38 -1.46 -2.76
N MET A 60 0.70 -0.97 -3.33
CA MET A 60 0.70 -0.53 -4.73
C MET A 60 0.42 -1.67 -5.69
N ASP A 61 0.89 -2.87 -5.36
CA ASP A 61 0.61 -4.04 -6.20
C ASP A 61 -0.88 -4.26 -6.39
N SER A 62 -1.66 -4.09 -5.32
CA SER A 62 -3.10 -4.29 -5.43
C SER A 62 -3.75 -3.16 -6.22
N VAL A 63 -3.23 -1.95 -6.12
CA VAL A 63 -3.72 -0.84 -6.95
C VAL A 63 -3.47 -1.13 -8.42
N ASP A 64 -2.27 -1.61 -8.74
CA ASP A 64 -1.93 -1.94 -10.12
C ASP A 64 -2.83 -3.05 -10.66
N GLU A 65 -3.13 -4.05 -9.84
CA GLU A 65 -4.04 -5.11 -10.25
C GLU A 65 -5.42 -4.57 -10.59
N GLN A 66 -5.92 -3.65 -9.76
CA GLN A 66 -7.23 -3.04 -10.02
C GLN A 66 -7.22 -2.22 -11.30
N ARG A 67 -6.15 -1.51 -11.55
CA ARG A 67 -6.05 -0.71 -12.76
C ARG A 67 -5.98 -1.60 -14.01
N ALA A 68 -5.33 -2.73 -13.90
CA ALA A 68 -5.14 -3.62 -15.03
C ALA A 68 -6.41 -4.42 -15.36
N SER A 69 -7.35 -4.49 -14.43
CA SER A 69 -8.51 -5.36 -14.60
C SER A 69 -9.69 -4.67 -15.28
N HIS A 70 -9.49 -3.48 -15.79
CA HIS A 70 -10.56 -2.79 -16.53
C HIS A 70 -10.77 -3.36 -17.88
#